data_7747fd76b2671778b43b170edad4e7ce
#
_entry.id   7747fd76b2671778b43b170edad4e7ce
#
_cell.length_a   1.000
_cell.length_b   1.000
_cell.length_c   1.000
_cell.angle_alpha   90.00
_cell.angle_beta   90.00
_cell.angle_gamma   90.00
#
_symmetry.space_group_name_H-M   'P 1'
#
loop_
_entity.id
_entity.type
_entity.pdbx_description
1 polymer ?
#
loop_
_entity_poly.entity_id
_entity_poly.type
_entity_poly.pdbx_seq_one_letter_code
_entity_poly.pdbx_strand_id
1 'polypeptide(L)'
;MAERVLVGRPLTAGAVADRYDAVVVGSGAGGLTTAVCLARQGRRVAVFEQHYTAGGYTHAYRRRGWEWDVGIHYVGQLGPREPVRVLSDYLTGGALRWAPVGDPCDEYRLAGEVHRGPVGFDAHRAELTARFPAERAGIDALFALVGRCRAVLPALAVGRLSGPVARGLARLLRTAAVPPEAMRPARDVVEGLIADERLRQAVLTRSALLLADSTAKLPFFLLAVMFEHFRTGAWYPVGGSAAIARAMLDPIRAAGGEVFVRAPVARIELTGTRATGVRLADGTRVRAPVVVSAAGAHHTYRTLLPAPRPPGVPERPAAPDPLDGMRRGFPFVVLFLGLDGDPAELGLPRHNLLVTDGDCDAFFDGTGGRTSGCFLSFSCAKDPTWTGRYPGRSTGEILAYVRPELFAPFHGSRHRHRDQAYLALKAELSAELLDLLHRQLPSTRGRVAYHELGTPLTAEHFAGWPGGSLYGLAKDVTAFGDGRTPGRADRLRPRTAVDGLYLSGQDCLAGGFLGAVTGGLLAAHEALDRTGRARLWTGLLRQAARPPAPPEAPSGRA
;
A
#
# COMPACT_ATOMS: atom_id res chain seq x y z
N MET A 1 -19.22 18.03 11.05
CA MET A 1 -17.76 17.79 10.99
C MET A 1 -17.35 16.35 11.25
N ALA A 2 -18.09 15.54 12.05
CA ALA A 2 -17.79 14.12 12.27
C ALA A 2 -17.96 13.23 10.99
N GLU A 3 -18.83 13.63 10.07
CA GLU A 3 -19.18 12.84 8.87
C GLU A 3 -18.07 12.67 7.84
N ARG A 4 -17.06 13.54 7.80
CA ARG A 4 -16.02 13.50 6.74
C ARG A 4 -15.02 12.35 6.84
N VAL A 5 -14.87 11.73 8.01
CA VAL A 5 -13.95 10.61 8.22
C VAL A 5 -14.64 9.26 7.99
N LEU A 6 -15.95 9.20 8.18
CA LEU A 6 -16.70 7.98 7.94
C LEU A 6 -17.02 7.84 6.45
N VAL A 7 -16.56 6.75 5.85
CA VAL A 7 -16.77 6.39 4.45
C VAL A 7 -17.48 5.04 4.40
N GLY A 8 -18.55 4.97 3.61
CA GLY A 8 -19.40 3.78 3.52
C GLY A 8 -20.69 3.88 4.34
N ARG A 9 -21.60 2.93 4.14
CA ARG A 9 -22.89 2.83 4.81
C ARG A 9 -22.81 1.76 5.92
N PRO A 10 -23.12 2.08 7.17
CA PRO A 10 -23.20 1.07 8.22
C PRO A 10 -24.21 -0.02 7.85
N LEU A 11 -23.84 -1.28 8.11
CA LEU A 11 -24.75 -2.39 7.93
C LEU A 11 -25.92 -2.27 8.92
N THR A 12 -27.14 -2.32 8.40
CA THR A 12 -28.38 -2.40 9.19
C THR A 12 -29.23 -3.54 8.69
N ALA A 13 -30.09 -4.09 9.54
CA ALA A 13 -31.00 -5.19 9.16
C ALA A 13 -31.83 -4.80 7.93
N GLY A 14 -31.92 -5.71 6.96
CA GLY A 14 -32.68 -5.50 5.72
C GLY A 14 -32.03 -4.52 4.71
N ALA A 15 -30.86 -3.96 5.00
CA ALA A 15 -30.21 -3.01 4.09
C ALA A 15 -29.51 -3.67 2.87
N VAL A 16 -29.27 -4.97 2.96
CA VAL A 16 -28.53 -5.74 1.93
C VAL A 16 -29.51 -6.53 1.08
N ALA A 17 -29.38 -6.43 -0.23
CA ALA A 17 -30.16 -7.28 -1.14
C ALA A 17 -29.60 -8.72 -1.12
N ASP A 18 -30.47 -9.69 -1.37
CA ASP A 18 -30.12 -11.12 -1.38
C ASP A 18 -29.13 -11.48 -2.48
N ARG A 19 -29.03 -10.67 -3.54
CA ARG A 19 -28.22 -10.96 -4.72
C ARG A 19 -27.60 -9.71 -5.33
N TYR A 20 -26.32 -9.86 -5.75
CA TYR A 20 -25.56 -8.91 -6.54
C TYR A 20 -24.89 -9.63 -7.72
N ASP A 21 -24.39 -8.86 -8.70
CA ASP A 21 -23.58 -9.44 -9.78
C ASP A 21 -22.17 -9.79 -9.29
N ALA A 22 -21.66 -9.03 -8.32
CA ALA A 22 -20.40 -9.30 -7.65
C ALA A 22 -20.44 -8.89 -6.19
N VAL A 23 -19.71 -9.62 -5.35
CA VAL A 23 -19.41 -9.28 -3.96
C VAL A 23 -17.92 -9.10 -3.80
N VAL A 24 -17.52 -8.02 -3.14
CA VAL A 24 -16.13 -7.73 -2.79
C VAL A 24 -15.99 -7.76 -1.26
N VAL A 25 -15.04 -8.55 -0.76
CA VAL A 25 -14.72 -8.66 0.66
C VAL A 25 -13.51 -7.78 0.96
N GLY A 26 -13.71 -6.73 1.75
CA GLY A 26 -12.71 -5.71 2.08
C GLY A 26 -12.74 -4.51 1.14
N SER A 27 -12.73 -3.32 1.73
CA SER A 27 -12.79 -2.02 1.04
C SER A 27 -11.45 -1.31 0.94
N GLY A 28 -10.33 -2.01 1.09
CA GLY A 28 -9.00 -1.43 0.82
C GLY A 28 -8.88 -0.95 -0.63
N ALA A 29 -7.82 -0.22 -0.96
CA ALA A 29 -7.61 0.35 -2.29
C ALA A 29 -7.79 -0.66 -3.43
N GLY A 30 -7.33 -1.91 -3.26
CA GLY A 30 -7.53 -2.99 -4.24
C GLY A 30 -8.99 -3.39 -4.40
N GLY A 31 -9.70 -3.60 -3.28
CA GLY A 31 -11.11 -3.98 -3.28
C GLY A 31 -12.00 -2.91 -3.92
N LEU A 32 -11.81 -1.65 -3.54
CA LEU A 32 -12.54 -0.52 -4.14
C LEU A 32 -12.21 -0.36 -5.63
N THR A 33 -10.94 -0.54 -6.03
CA THR A 33 -10.55 -0.52 -7.44
C THR A 33 -11.30 -1.60 -8.23
N THR A 34 -11.33 -2.84 -7.71
CA THR A 34 -12.09 -3.93 -8.35
C THR A 34 -13.57 -3.58 -8.44
N ALA A 35 -14.17 -3.11 -7.33
CA ALA A 35 -15.59 -2.77 -7.28
C ALA A 35 -15.96 -1.68 -8.31
N VAL A 36 -15.18 -0.60 -8.39
CA VAL A 36 -15.40 0.48 -9.36
C VAL A 36 -15.23 -0.03 -10.80
N CYS A 37 -14.19 -0.81 -11.08
CA CYS A 37 -13.98 -1.37 -12.42
C CYS A 37 -15.16 -2.25 -12.86
N LEU A 38 -15.71 -3.08 -11.98
CA LEU A 38 -16.90 -3.89 -12.25
C LEU A 38 -18.16 -3.03 -12.40
N ALA A 39 -18.35 -2.04 -11.53
CA ALA A 39 -19.49 -1.11 -11.57
C ALA A 39 -19.53 -0.32 -12.87
N ARG A 40 -18.37 0.16 -13.34
CA ARG A 40 -18.26 0.84 -14.65
C ARG A 40 -18.56 -0.05 -15.87
N GLN A 41 -18.63 -1.36 -15.67
CA GLN A 41 -19.10 -2.33 -16.67
C GLN A 41 -20.58 -2.72 -16.45
N GLY A 42 -21.32 -1.94 -15.65
CA GLY A 42 -22.73 -2.15 -15.39
C GLY A 42 -23.03 -3.26 -14.40
N ARG A 43 -22.05 -3.73 -13.61
CA ARG A 43 -22.26 -4.75 -12.58
C ARG A 43 -22.72 -4.11 -11.28
N ARG A 44 -23.79 -4.63 -10.69
CA ARG A 44 -24.24 -4.26 -9.34
C ARG A 44 -23.34 -4.93 -8.32
N VAL A 45 -22.54 -4.15 -7.58
CA VAL A 45 -21.50 -4.65 -6.68
C VAL A 45 -21.83 -4.31 -5.23
N ALA A 46 -21.74 -5.28 -4.32
CA ALA A 46 -21.71 -5.03 -2.88
C ALA A 46 -20.26 -5.19 -2.36
N VAL A 47 -19.79 -4.21 -1.62
CA VAL A 47 -18.53 -4.28 -0.88
C VAL A 47 -18.83 -4.41 0.60
N PHE A 48 -18.24 -5.41 1.27
CA PHE A 48 -18.40 -5.65 2.71
C PHE A 48 -17.08 -5.41 3.43
N GLU A 49 -17.08 -4.44 4.36
CA GLU A 49 -15.95 -4.03 5.15
C GLU A 49 -16.21 -4.28 6.65
N GLN A 50 -15.29 -4.95 7.32
CA GLN A 50 -15.41 -5.22 8.76
C GLN A 50 -15.22 -3.97 9.62
N HIS A 51 -14.37 -3.04 9.16
CA HIS A 51 -14.04 -1.83 9.87
C HIS A 51 -15.25 -0.86 9.92
N TYR A 52 -15.22 0.10 10.84
CA TYR A 52 -16.28 1.12 10.95
C TYR A 52 -16.27 2.14 9.79
N THR A 53 -15.23 2.18 8.99
CA THR A 53 -15.09 3.04 7.80
C THR A 53 -14.37 2.29 6.68
N ALA A 54 -14.72 2.60 5.44
CA ALA A 54 -14.09 2.02 4.26
C ALA A 54 -12.73 2.70 3.95
N GLY A 55 -11.88 1.99 3.18
CA GLY A 55 -10.62 2.48 2.68
C GLY A 55 -9.41 1.60 3.02
N GLY A 56 -9.51 0.68 3.97
CA GLY A 56 -8.34 -0.06 4.44
C GLY A 56 -7.26 0.92 4.91
N TYR A 57 -5.99 0.77 4.52
CA TYR A 57 -4.92 1.72 4.90
C TYR A 57 -5.04 3.12 4.25
N THR A 58 -6.05 3.37 3.41
CA THR A 58 -6.36 4.73 2.93
C THR A 58 -7.41 5.45 3.77
N HIS A 59 -7.85 4.88 4.91
CA HIS A 59 -8.77 5.59 5.79
C HIS A 59 -8.04 6.59 6.69
N ALA A 60 -8.81 7.52 7.25
CA ALA A 60 -8.37 8.42 8.30
C ALA A 60 -9.18 8.16 9.57
N TYR A 61 -8.62 8.49 10.73
CA TYR A 61 -9.35 8.44 12.00
C TYR A 61 -9.20 9.73 12.79
N ARG A 62 -10.11 9.95 13.72
CA ARG A 62 -10.14 11.13 14.59
C ARG A 62 -10.13 10.76 16.06
N ARG A 63 -9.36 11.52 16.84
CA ARG A 63 -9.39 11.44 18.30
C ARG A 63 -9.02 12.79 18.92
N ARG A 64 -9.76 13.21 19.94
CA ARG A 64 -9.50 14.45 20.69
C ARG A 64 -9.34 15.71 19.83
N GLY A 65 -9.98 15.75 18.66
CA GLY A 65 -9.97 16.92 17.77
C GLY A 65 -8.86 16.93 16.72
N TRP A 66 -7.96 15.94 16.70
CA TRP A 66 -7.01 15.71 15.61
C TRP A 66 -7.50 14.64 14.65
N GLU A 67 -7.03 14.71 13.40
CA GLU A 67 -7.28 13.72 12.36
C GLU A 67 -5.94 13.22 11.82
N TRP A 68 -5.79 11.91 11.67
CA TRP A 68 -4.60 11.28 11.10
C TRP A 68 -4.98 10.37 9.95
N ASP A 69 -4.09 10.30 8.97
CA ASP A 69 -4.09 9.23 7.99
C ASP A 69 -3.45 7.98 8.58
N VAL A 70 -3.83 6.80 8.08
CA VAL A 70 -3.33 5.55 8.64
C VAL A 70 -2.16 4.98 7.85
N GLY A 71 -2.16 5.14 6.51
CA GLY A 71 -1.11 4.53 5.71
C GLY A 71 -0.86 5.21 4.35
N ILE A 72 -1.39 6.41 4.12
CA ILE A 72 -1.05 7.22 2.94
C ILE A 72 -0.23 8.42 3.39
N HIS A 73 1.03 8.42 3.04
CA HIS A 73 1.95 9.52 3.32
C HIS A 73 2.23 10.37 2.09
N TYR A 74 2.30 9.75 0.92
CA TYR A 74 2.33 10.32 -0.43
C TYR A 74 2.19 9.21 -1.47
N VAL A 75 1.94 9.60 -2.73
CA VAL A 75 1.81 8.67 -3.86
C VAL A 75 2.57 9.24 -5.05
N GLY A 76 3.32 8.42 -5.74
CA GLY A 76 4.03 8.79 -6.97
C GLY A 76 3.23 8.48 -8.24
N GLN A 77 3.82 8.78 -9.41
CA GLN A 77 3.23 8.54 -10.73
C GLN A 77 1.85 9.22 -10.92
N LEU A 78 1.70 10.43 -10.38
CA LEU A 78 0.49 11.25 -10.49
C LEU A 78 0.69 12.50 -11.35
N GLY A 79 1.83 12.61 -12.03
CA GLY A 79 2.05 13.58 -13.08
C GLY A 79 1.08 13.39 -14.27
N PRO A 80 1.03 14.36 -15.18
CA PRO A 80 0.16 14.28 -16.36
C PRO A 80 0.40 13.00 -17.16
N ARG A 81 -0.68 12.24 -17.43
CA ARG A 81 -0.68 10.97 -18.19
C ARG A 81 0.11 9.81 -17.56
N GLU A 82 0.58 9.95 -16.33
CA GLU A 82 1.23 8.84 -15.65
C GLU A 82 0.23 7.74 -15.22
N PRO A 83 0.68 6.47 -15.10
CA PRO A 83 -0.22 5.33 -14.93
C PRO A 83 -1.14 5.43 -13.72
N VAL A 84 -0.62 5.90 -12.56
CA VAL A 84 -1.43 6.03 -11.34
C VAL A 84 -2.43 7.18 -11.49
N ARG A 85 -2.05 8.28 -12.17
CA ARG A 85 -2.97 9.38 -12.47
C ARG A 85 -4.11 8.94 -13.38
N VAL A 86 -3.79 8.26 -14.46
CA VAL A 86 -4.80 7.72 -15.41
C VAL A 86 -5.76 6.78 -14.69
N LEU A 87 -5.24 5.89 -13.86
CA LEU A 87 -6.07 4.97 -13.09
C LEU A 87 -6.92 5.70 -12.05
N SER A 88 -6.34 6.64 -11.29
CA SER A 88 -7.07 7.46 -10.32
C SER A 88 -8.24 8.21 -10.96
N ASP A 89 -7.97 8.90 -12.08
CA ASP A 89 -9.01 9.65 -12.80
C ASP A 89 -10.06 8.71 -13.41
N TYR A 90 -9.66 7.54 -13.91
CA TYR A 90 -10.61 6.52 -14.37
C TYR A 90 -11.49 6.03 -13.21
N LEU A 91 -10.93 5.75 -12.04
CA LEU A 91 -11.68 5.22 -10.89
C LEU A 91 -12.65 6.24 -10.31
N THR A 92 -12.26 7.51 -10.23
CA THR A 92 -13.01 8.56 -9.52
C THR A 92 -13.77 9.51 -10.44
N GLY A 93 -13.63 9.36 -11.78
CA GLY A 93 -14.17 10.33 -12.74
C GLY A 93 -13.48 11.70 -12.68
N GLY A 94 -12.28 11.77 -12.09
CA GLY A 94 -11.53 13.01 -11.86
C GLY A 94 -11.94 13.76 -10.59
N ALA A 95 -12.83 13.22 -9.76
CA ALA A 95 -13.27 13.87 -8.52
C ALA A 95 -12.18 13.92 -7.44
N LEU A 96 -11.22 13.00 -7.46
CA LEU A 96 -10.08 13.00 -6.53
C LEU A 96 -8.99 13.94 -7.04
N ARG A 97 -8.70 14.97 -6.25
CA ARG A 97 -7.61 15.91 -6.54
C ARG A 97 -6.36 15.55 -5.78
N TRP A 98 -5.20 15.85 -6.38
CA TRP A 98 -3.89 15.57 -5.84
C TRP A 98 -3.05 16.84 -5.78
N ALA A 99 -2.47 17.14 -4.64
CA ALA A 99 -1.56 18.25 -4.43
C ALA A 99 -0.11 17.76 -4.52
N PRO A 100 0.80 18.46 -5.23
CA PRO A 100 2.21 18.10 -5.25
C PRO A 100 2.84 18.33 -3.86
N VAL A 101 3.69 17.40 -3.43
CA VAL A 101 4.43 17.51 -2.16
C VAL A 101 5.50 18.60 -2.26
N GLY A 102 6.15 18.72 -3.41
CA GLY A 102 7.23 19.67 -3.64
C GLY A 102 8.55 18.98 -3.98
N ASP A 103 9.60 19.75 -4.02
CA ASP A 103 10.98 19.31 -4.26
C ASP A 103 11.88 19.82 -3.11
N PRO A 104 12.61 18.93 -2.40
CA PRO A 104 12.64 17.47 -2.56
C PRO A 104 11.35 16.79 -2.10
N CYS A 105 11.09 15.57 -2.60
CA CYS A 105 9.96 14.77 -2.13
C CYS A 105 10.30 13.91 -0.91
N ASP A 106 11.58 13.63 -0.67
CA ASP A 106 12.11 12.93 0.50
C ASP A 106 13.42 13.55 0.97
N GLU A 107 13.69 13.41 2.26
CA GLU A 107 14.98 13.71 2.88
C GLU A 107 15.43 12.49 3.71
N TYR A 108 16.69 12.09 3.51
CA TYR A 108 17.29 10.96 4.21
C TYR A 108 18.30 11.52 5.20
N ARG A 109 18.19 11.14 6.47
CA ARG A 109 19.12 11.47 7.55
C ARG A 109 19.82 10.21 7.99
N LEU A 110 21.06 10.05 7.55
CA LEU A 110 21.87 8.85 7.69
C LEU A 110 23.10 9.18 8.54
N ALA A 111 23.18 8.66 9.77
CA ALA A 111 24.30 8.91 10.69
C ALA A 111 24.68 10.40 10.82
N GLY A 112 23.67 11.29 10.84
CA GLY A 112 23.89 12.74 10.93
C GLY A 112 24.09 13.46 9.59
N GLU A 113 24.28 12.74 8.49
CA GLU A 113 24.33 13.33 7.15
C GLU A 113 22.93 13.49 6.56
N VAL A 114 22.71 14.59 5.83
CA VAL A 114 21.44 14.86 5.14
C VAL A 114 21.61 14.65 3.64
N HIS A 115 20.79 13.76 3.09
CA HIS A 115 20.67 13.51 1.66
C HIS A 115 19.27 13.88 1.19
N ARG A 116 19.16 14.54 0.05
CA ARG A 116 17.87 14.92 -0.52
C ARG A 116 17.54 14.05 -1.72
N GLY A 117 16.25 13.74 -1.88
CA GLY A 117 15.72 13.05 -3.06
C GLY A 117 15.02 14.05 -3.98
N PRO A 118 15.76 14.76 -4.85
CA PRO A 118 15.15 15.73 -5.75
C PRO A 118 14.27 15.05 -6.78
N VAL A 119 13.33 15.82 -7.34
CA VAL A 119 12.43 15.37 -8.37
C VAL A 119 13.16 15.30 -9.72
N GLY A 120 13.06 14.15 -10.38
CA GLY A 120 13.68 13.92 -11.69
C GLY A 120 15.01 13.15 -11.61
N PHE A 121 15.19 12.22 -12.56
CA PHE A 121 16.40 11.39 -12.59
C PHE A 121 17.67 12.19 -12.82
N ASP A 122 17.62 13.19 -13.70
CA ASP A 122 18.79 14.00 -14.02
C ASP A 122 19.21 14.86 -12.81
N ALA A 123 18.26 15.46 -12.10
CA ALA A 123 18.53 16.20 -10.88
C ALA A 123 19.08 15.30 -9.77
N HIS A 124 18.49 14.12 -9.57
CA HIS A 124 18.94 13.18 -8.55
C HIS A 124 20.35 12.63 -8.86
N ARG A 125 20.60 12.27 -10.12
CA ARG A 125 21.93 11.85 -10.59
C ARG A 125 22.96 12.96 -10.40
N ALA A 126 22.61 14.20 -10.75
CA ALA A 126 23.51 15.35 -10.59
C ALA A 126 23.85 15.60 -9.11
N GLU A 127 22.87 15.55 -8.21
CA GLU A 127 23.08 15.69 -6.76
C GLU A 127 24.03 14.62 -6.22
N LEU A 128 23.77 13.34 -6.53
CA LEU A 128 24.63 12.24 -6.08
C LEU A 128 26.05 12.38 -6.67
N THR A 129 26.18 12.73 -7.95
CA THR A 129 27.50 12.91 -8.60
C THR A 129 28.29 14.10 -8.01
N ALA A 130 27.61 15.21 -7.69
CA ALA A 130 28.27 16.36 -7.05
C ALA A 130 28.80 15.99 -5.67
N ARG A 131 28.08 15.17 -4.92
CA ARG A 131 28.46 14.73 -3.57
C ARG A 131 29.49 13.59 -3.57
N PHE A 132 29.44 12.71 -4.56
CA PHE A 132 30.31 11.54 -4.72
C PHE A 132 30.96 11.52 -6.12
N PRO A 133 31.84 12.45 -6.44
CA PRO A 133 32.38 12.58 -7.81
C PRO A 133 33.19 11.37 -8.26
N ALA A 134 33.85 10.65 -7.35
CA ALA A 134 34.58 9.42 -7.64
C ALA A 134 33.66 8.27 -8.07
N GLU A 135 32.39 8.31 -7.72
CA GLU A 135 31.37 7.26 -8.00
C GLU A 135 30.54 7.54 -9.26
N ARG A 136 30.89 8.56 -10.05
CA ARG A 136 30.12 8.98 -11.22
C ARG A 136 29.73 7.82 -12.14
N ALA A 137 30.67 6.93 -12.44
CA ALA A 137 30.43 5.79 -13.32
C ALA A 137 29.41 4.79 -12.71
N GLY A 138 29.50 4.53 -11.40
CA GLY A 138 28.57 3.69 -10.67
C GLY A 138 27.16 4.30 -10.59
N ILE A 139 27.08 5.61 -10.34
CA ILE A 139 25.81 6.36 -10.34
C ILE A 139 25.15 6.30 -11.72
N ASP A 140 25.90 6.56 -12.81
CA ASP A 140 25.36 6.49 -14.18
C ASP A 140 24.88 5.07 -14.51
N ALA A 141 25.62 4.03 -14.12
CA ALA A 141 25.24 2.63 -14.29
C ALA A 141 23.97 2.27 -13.49
N LEU A 142 23.84 2.77 -12.26
CA LEU A 142 22.64 2.58 -11.42
C LEU A 142 21.40 3.15 -12.11
N PHE A 143 21.42 4.40 -12.54
CA PHE A 143 20.26 5.03 -13.18
C PHE A 143 19.93 4.40 -14.54
N ALA A 144 20.94 3.95 -15.29
CA ALA A 144 20.72 3.16 -16.52
C ALA A 144 20.01 1.84 -16.23
N LEU A 145 20.43 1.13 -15.17
CA LEU A 145 19.81 -0.13 -14.76
C LEU A 145 18.37 0.09 -14.22
N VAL A 146 18.15 1.12 -13.43
CA VAL A 146 16.80 1.54 -12.99
C VAL A 146 15.89 1.75 -14.21
N GLY A 147 16.36 2.46 -15.23
CA GLY A 147 15.62 2.67 -16.47
C GLY A 147 15.27 1.37 -17.22
N ARG A 148 16.21 0.41 -17.27
CA ARG A 148 15.95 -0.93 -17.85
C ARG A 148 14.92 -1.73 -17.05
N CYS A 149 14.84 -1.53 -15.73
CA CYS A 149 13.87 -2.23 -14.87
C CYS A 149 12.43 -1.70 -15.00
N ARG A 150 12.18 -0.60 -15.71
CA ARG A 150 10.84 0.00 -15.86
C ARG A 150 9.77 -0.98 -16.35
N ALA A 151 10.14 -1.90 -17.22
CA ALA A 151 9.22 -2.88 -17.80
C ALA A 151 8.96 -4.09 -16.89
N VAL A 152 9.69 -4.26 -15.78
CA VAL A 152 9.59 -5.47 -14.94
C VAL A 152 8.22 -5.59 -14.30
N LEU A 153 7.74 -4.54 -13.63
CA LEU A 153 6.44 -4.57 -12.96
C LEU A 153 5.27 -4.78 -13.93
N PRO A 154 5.20 -4.10 -15.10
CA PRO A 154 4.24 -4.42 -16.15
C PRO A 154 4.32 -5.87 -16.65
N ALA A 155 5.53 -6.40 -16.88
CA ALA A 155 5.71 -7.80 -17.31
C ALA A 155 5.20 -8.80 -16.26
N LEU A 156 5.47 -8.55 -14.98
CA LEU A 156 4.93 -9.34 -13.88
C LEU A 156 3.40 -9.23 -13.82
N ALA A 157 2.83 -8.04 -13.98
CA ALA A 157 1.38 -7.82 -13.99
C ALA A 157 0.68 -8.62 -15.11
N VAL A 158 1.22 -8.58 -16.32
CA VAL A 158 0.72 -9.41 -17.45
C VAL A 158 0.83 -10.90 -17.11
N GLY A 159 1.91 -11.31 -16.46
CA GLY A 159 2.11 -12.70 -16.00
C GLY A 159 1.08 -13.18 -14.97
N ARG A 160 0.37 -12.27 -14.31
CA ARG A 160 -0.73 -12.62 -13.37
C ARG A 160 -2.05 -12.93 -14.09
N LEU A 161 -2.19 -12.52 -15.35
CA LEU A 161 -3.41 -12.75 -16.12
C LEU A 161 -3.50 -14.19 -16.61
N SER A 162 -4.74 -14.66 -16.78
CA SER A 162 -5.05 -16.01 -17.25
C SER A 162 -5.13 -16.07 -18.79
N GLY A 163 -4.95 -17.27 -19.33
CA GLY A 163 -5.11 -17.54 -20.75
C GLY A 163 -3.80 -17.69 -21.53
N PRO A 164 -3.83 -18.31 -22.72
CA PRO A 164 -2.63 -18.63 -23.49
C PRO A 164 -1.94 -17.36 -24.03
N VAL A 165 -2.69 -16.38 -24.46
CA VAL A 165 -2.15 -15.10 -24.99
C VAL A 165 -1.39 -14.35 -23.90
N ALA A 166 -2.00 -14.21 -22.69
CA ALA A 166 -1.34 -13.53 -21.58
C ALA A 166 -0.06 -14.28 -21.16
N ARG A 167 -0.09 -15.61 -21.12
CA ARG A 167 1.10 -16.43 -20.81
C ARG A 167 2.21 -16.27 -21.87
N GLY A 168 1.84 -16.28 -23.15
CA GLY A 168 2.79 -16.06 -24.25
C GLY A 168 3.45 -14.68 -24.18
N LEU A 169 2.63 -13.63 -23.98
CA LEU A 169 3.10 -12.26 -23.83
C LEU A 169 3.96 -12.08 -22.57
N ALA A 170 3.56 -12.64 -21.44
CA ALA A 170 4.35 -12.60 -20.22
C ALA A 170 5.72 -13.25 -20.39
N ARG A 171 5.79 -14.41 -21.08
CA ARG A 171 7.06 -15.08 -21.39
C ARG A 171 7.95 -14.21 -22.27
N LEU A 172 7.38 -13.62 -23.32
CA LEU A 172 8.11 -12.70 -24.21
C LEU A 172 8.66 -11.50 -23.44
N LEU A 173 7.81 -10.82 -22.64
CA LEU A 173 8.20 -9.66 -21.85
C LEU A 173 9.28 -10.02 -20.81
N ARG A 174 9.14 -11.14 -20.12
CA ARG A 174 10.16 -11.61 -19.15
C ARG A 174 11.52 -11.85 -19.83
N THR A 175 11.53 -12.45 -21.02
CA THR A 175 12.76 -12.74 -21.75
C THR A 175 13.39 -11.48 -22.35
N ALA A 176 12.58 -10.57 -22.91
CA ALA A 176 13.07 -9.41 -23.65
C ALA A 176 13.31 -8.16 -22.77
N ALA A 177 12.58 -8.02 -21.66
CA ALA A 177 12.51 -6.76 -20.94
C ALA A 177 12.94 -6.82 -19.45
N VAL A 178 13.21 -8.02 -18.91
CA VAL A 178 13.65 -8.17 -17.51
C VAL A 178 15.17 -8.39 -17.48
N PRO A 179 15.94 -7.39 -17.00
CA PRO A 179 17.38 -7.56 -16.86
C PRO A 179 17.71 -8.63 -15.81
N PRO A 180 18.80 -9.41 -15.97
CA PRO A 180 19.19 -10.44 -15.00
C PRO A 180 19.36 -9.92 -13.57
N GLU A 181 19.83 -8.68 -13.43
CA GLU A 181 20.05 -8.01 -12.14
C GLU A 181 18.74 -7.70 -11.41
N ALA A 182 17.62 -7.60 -12.13
CA ALA A 182 16.34 -7.19 -11.57
C ALA A 182 15.84 -8.07 -10.42
N MET A 183 16.13 -9.38 -10.48
CA MET A 183 15.68 -10.36 -9.48
C MET A 183 16.76 -10.69 -8.43
N ARG A 184 17.96 -10.12 -8.55
CA ARG A 184 19.02 -10.27 -7.54
C ARG A 184 18.72 -9.37 -6.32
N PRO A 185 19.29 -9.67 -5.13
CA PRO A 185 19.21 -8.78 -3.98
C PRO A 185 19.65 -7.36 -4.32
N ALA A 186 18.91 -6.36 -3.87
CA ALA A 186 19.22 -4.96 -4.14
C ALA A 186 20.59 -4.57 -3.61
N ARG A 187 20.97 -5.07 -2.41
CA ARG A 187 22.29 -4.86 -1.80
C ARG A 187 23.40 -5.33 -2.75
N ASP A 188 23.37 -6.58 -3.22
CA ASP A 188 24.40 -7.16 -4.05
C ASP A 188 24.58 -6.40 -5.38
N VAL A 189 23.47 -5.92 -5.96
CA VAL A 189 23.52 -5.15 -7.20
C VAL A 189 24.13 -3.78 -6.99
N VAL A 190 23.73 -3.09 -5.92
CA VAL A 190 24.26 -1.75 -5.59
C VAL A 190 25.74 -1.83 -5.20
N GLU A 191 26.14 -2.82 -4.40
CA GLU A 191 27.54 -3.07 -4.04
C GLU A 191 28.43 -3.37 -5.27
N GLY A 192 27.89 -4.04 -6.27
CA GLY A 192 28.58 -4.28 -7.53
C GLY A 192 28.74 -3.04 -8.42
N LEU A 193 28.01 -1.96 -8.15
CA LEU A 193 28.04 -0.72 -8.94
C LEU A 193 28.75 0.44 -8.24
N ILE A 194 28.69 0.50 -6.90
CA ILE A 194 29.10 1.62 -6.06
C ILE A 194 30.05 1.13 -4.98
N ALA A 195 31.20 1.75 -4.86
CA ALA A 195 32.22 1.37 -3.88
C ALA A 195 32.04 2.15 -2.54
N ASP A 196 31.59 3.41 -2.58
CA ASP A 196 31.41 4.24 -1.38
C ASP A 196 30.20 3.77 -0.56
N GLU A 197 30.46 3.38 0.70
CA GLU A 197 29.44 2.85 1.61
C GLU A 197 28.34 3.87 1.93
N ARG A 198 28.67 5.15 2.10
CA ARG A 198 27.69 6.20 2.41
C ARG A 198 26.71 6.39 1.25
N LEU A 199 27.23 6.31 0.01
CA LEU A 199 26.39 6.38 -1.18
C LEU A 199 25.51 5.12 -1.31
N ARG A 200 26.05 3.92 -1.02
CA ARG A 200 25.25 2.70 -0.97
C ARG A 200 24.08 2.83 -0.01
N GLN A 201 24.33 3.29 1.21
CA GLN A 201 23.29 3.50 2.22
C GLN A 201 22.25 4.55 1.77
N ALA A 202 22.69 5.66 1.17
CA ALA A 202 21.77 6.68 0.64
C ALA A 202 20.84 6.12 -0.46
N VAL A 203 21.34 5.22 -1.32
CA VAL A 203 20.55 4.56 -2.37
C VAL A 203 19.59 3.51 -1.80
N LEU A 204 20.04 2.69 -0.84
CA LEU A 204 19.31 1.53 -0.33
C LEU A 204 18.25 1.90 0.72
N THR A 205 18.47 2.95 1.51
CA THR A 205 17.58 3.35 2.62
C THR A 205 16.12 3.50 2.19
N ARG A 206 15.88 4.09 1.02
CA ARG A 206 14.53 4.28 0.50
C ARG A 206 13.79 2.96 0.33
N SER A 207 14.45 1.94 -0.24
CA SER A 207 13.84 0.64 -0.46
C SER A 207 13.62 -0.12 0.83
N ALA A 208 14.59 -0.13 1.74
CA ALA A 208 14.49 -0.81 3.02
C ALA A 208 13.30 -0.26 3.84
N LEU A 209 13.25 1.06 4.05
CA LEU A 209 12.24 1.67 4.91
C LEU A 209 10.84 1.70 4.28
N LEU A 210 10.71 1.86 2.96
CA LEU A 210 9.40 1.90 2.31
C LEU A 210 8.84 0.53 1.95
N LEU A 211 9.69 -0.49 1.81
CA LEU A 211 9.26 -1.86 1.44
C LEU A 211 9.27 -2.83 2.61
N ALA A 212 9.73 -2.39 3.78
CA ALA A 212 9.69 -3.14 5.04
C ALA A 212 10.40 -4.50 4.98
N ASP A 213 11.57 -4.55 4.35
CA ASP A 213 12.44 -5.74 4.39
C ASP A 213 13.91 -5.35 4.15
N SER A 214 14.85 -6.23 4.54
CA SER A 214 16.27 -6.08 4.29
C SER A 214 16.58 -6.00 2.80
N THR A 215 17.50 -5.13 2.40
CA THR A 215 17.94 -4.98 1.01
C THR A 215 18.68 -6.20 0.49
N ALA A 216 19.20 -7.07 1.39
CA ALA A 216 19.72 -8.39 1.05
C ALA A 216 18.63 -9.41 0.63
N LYS A 217 17.36 -9.10 0.90
CA LYS A 217 16.22 -9.95 0.53
C LYS A 217 15.34 -9.33 -0.53
N LEU A 218 15.32 -8.00 -0.64
CA LEU A 218 14.53 -7.29 -1.66
C LEU A 218 15.16 -7.47 -3.04
N PRO A 219 14.39 -7.87 -4.08
CA PRO A 219 14.91 -7.88 -5.44
C PRO A 219 15.14 -6.45 -5.95
N PHE A 220 16.21 -6.25 -6.73
CA PHE A 220 16.62 -4.94 -7.22
C PHE A 220 15.51 -4.19 -7.98
N PHE A 221 14.63 -4.91 -8.70
CA PHE A 221 13.55 -4.23 -9.41
C PHE A 221 12.61 -3.46 -8.48
N LEU A 222 12.44 -3.88 -7.22
CA LEU A 222 11.63 -3.13 -6.25
C LEU A 222 12.31 -1.81 -5.86
N LEU A 223 13.64 -1.79 -5.70
CA LEU A 223 14.40 -0.55 -5.57
C LEU A 223 14.16 0.35 -6.80
N ALA A 224 14.31 -0.22 -8.01
CA ALA A 224 14.06 0.50 -9.25
C ALA A 224 12.63 1.05 -9.36
N VAL A 225 11.63 0.28 -8.91
CA VAL A 225 10.23 0.74 -8.82
C VAL A 225 10.10 1.94 -7.88
N MET A 226 10.84 2.00 -6.77
CA MET A 226 10.81 3.16 -5.88
C MET A 226 11.37 4.42 -6.56
N PHE A 227 12.48 4.31 -7.31
CA PHE A 227 13.00 5.41 -8.11
C PHE A 227 12.00 5.86 -9.19
N GLU A 228 11.44 4.93 -9.95
CA GLU A 228 10.44 5.24 -10.99
C GLU A 228 9.13 5.78 -10.43
N HIS A 229 8.67 5.27 -9.29
CA HIS A 229 7.41 5.71 -8.68
C HIS A 229 7.43 7.20 -8.32
N PHE A 230 8.58 7.70 -7.88
CA PHE A 230 8.75 9.10 -7.49
C PHE A 230 9.56 9.93 -8.49
N ARG A 231 9.80 9.42 -9.69
CA ARG A 231 10.59 10.08 -10.73
C ARG A 231 10.08 11.50 -11.08
N THR A 232 8.78 11.69 -11.12
CA THR A 232 8.13 12.98 -11.43
C THR A 232 7.64 13.70 -10.17
N GLY A 233 8.04 13.23 -8.98
CA GLY A 233 7.67 13.76 -7.69
C GLY A 233 6.66 12.90 -6.95
N ALA A 234 6.15 13.45 -5.88
CA ALA A 234 5.16 12.85 -5.00
C ALA A 234 3.95 13.76 -4.83
N TRP A 235 2.79 13.16 -4.61
CA TRP A 235 1.52 13.87 -4.44
C TRP A 235 0.76 13.36 -3.22
N TYR A 236 -0.07 14.22 -2.68
CA TYR A 236 -0.93 13.92 -1.55
C TYR A 236 -2.40 14.21 -1.90
N PRO A 237 -3.37 13.38 -1.46
CA PRO A 237 -4.78 13.59 -1.79
C PRO A 237 -5.33 14.81 -1.05
N VAL A 238 -5.93 15.74 -1.79
CA VAL A 238 -6.56 16.95 -1.22
C VAL A 238 -7.75 16.55 -0.36
N GLY A 239 -7.72 16.97 0.90
CA GLY A 239 -8.74 16.63 1.89
C GLY A 239 -8.43 15.38 2.71
N GLY A 240 -7.18 14.88 2.66
CA GLY A 240 -6.67 13.73 3.42
C GLY A 240 -6.90 12.40 2.72
N SER A 241 -6.30 11.33 3.25
CA SER A 241 -6.31 10.00 2.62
C SER A 241 -7.71 9.41 2.44
N ALA A 242 -8.65 9.70 3.33
CA ALA A 242 -10.04 9.24 3.23
C ALA A 242 -10.76 9.75 1.96
N ALA A 243 -10.27 10.81 1.32
CA ALA A 243 -10.79 11.31 0.05
C ALA A 243 -10.67 10.27 -1.07
N ILE A 244 -9.63 9.41 -1.02
CA ILE A 244 -9.42 8.33 -1.99
C ILE A 244 -10.61 7.37 -2.00
N ALA A 245 -10.93 6.80 -0.86
CA ALA A 245 -12.05 5.86 -0.74
C ALA A 245 -13.39 6.56 -1.04
N ARG A 246 -13.59 7.76 -0.53
CA ARG A 246 -14.84 8.52 -0.73
C ARG A 246 -15.13 8.74 -2.21
N ALA A 247 -14.14 9.15 -2.99
CA ALA A 247 -14.30 9.39 -4.44
C ALA A 247 -14.61 8.13 -5.24
N MET A 248 -14.31 6.94 -4.70
CA MET A 248 -14.61 5.66 -5.34
C MET A 248 -16.04 5.14 -5.06
N LEU A 249 -16.78 5.71 -4.11
CA LEU A 249 -18.11 5.24 -3.76
C LEU A 249 -19.16 5.61 -4.82
N ASP A 250 -19.05 6.80 -5.38
CA ASP A 250 -20.06 7.31 -6.33
C ASP A 250 -20.21 6.45 -7.57
N PRO A 251 -19.13 6.00 -8.24
CA PRO A 251 -19.27 5.06 -9.37
C PRO A 251 -19.92 3.72 -8.99
N ILE A 252 -19.69 3.23 -7.77
CA ILE A 252 -20.31 1.98 -7.28
C ILE A 252 -21.81 2.19 -7.08
N ARG A 253 -22.19 3.31 -6.45
CA ARG A 253 -23.60 3.67 -6.19
C ARG A 253 -24.37 3.96 -7.48
N ALA A 254 -23.75 4.65 -8.43
CA ALA A 254 -24.35 4.94 -9.73
C ALA A 254 -24.73 3.66 -10.51
N ALA A 255 -24.05 2.54 -10.27
CA ALA A 255 -24.37 1.22 -10.81
C ALA A 255 -25.34 0.40 -9.92
N GLY A 256 -25.97 1.01 -8.93
CA GLY A 256 -26.88 0.34 -7.99
C GLY A 256 -26.19 -0.54 -6.96
N GLY A 257 -24.87 -0.40 -6.80
CA GLY A 257 -24.09 -1.07 -5.77
C GLY A 257 -24.00 -0.26 -4.46
N GLU A 258 -23.33 -0.84 -3.45
CA GLU A 258 -23.11 -0.15 -2.16
C GLU A 258 -21.86 -0.67 -1.47
N VAL A 259 -21.27 0.18 -0.61
CA VAL A 259 -20.16 -0.16 0.28
C VAL A 259 -20.66 -0.17 1.71
N PHE A 260 -20.79 -1.37 2.28
CA PHE A 260 -21.21 -1.58 3.65
C PHE A 260 -20.01 -1.66 4.59
N VAL A 261 -20.07 -0.91 5.69
CA VAL A 261 -19.09 -0.96 6.78
C VAL A 261 -19.72 -1.57 8.03
N ARG A 262 -18.87 -1.99 9.00
CA ARG A 262 -19.29 -2.83 10.14
C ARG A 262 -20.01 -4.11 9.67
N ALA A 263 -19.56 -4.64 8.55
CA ALA A 263 -20.13 -5.76 7.83
C ALA A 263 -19.09 -6.87 7.63
N PRO A 264 -18.61 -7.49 8.72
CA PRO A 264 -17.59 -8.54 8.62
C PRO A 264 -18.15 -9.75 7.88
N VAL A 265 -17.42 -10.20 6.85
CA VAL A 265 -17.68 -11.46 6.17
C VAL A 265 -17.08 -12.59 7.01
N ALA A 266 -17.92 -13.50 7.45
CA ALA A 266 -17.49 -14.68 8.22
C ALA A 266 -17.00 -15.80 7.31
N ARG A 267 -17.55 -15.91 6.09
CA ARG A 267 -17.28 -17.06 5.21
C ARG A 267 -17.60 -16.77 3.74
N ILE A 268 -16.81 -17.32 2.83
CA ILE A 268 -17.15 -17.46 1.41
C ILE A 268 -17.96 -18.74 1.24
N GLU A 269 -19.15 -18.62 0.67
CA GLU A 269 -20.06 -19.76 0.43
C GLU A 269 -19.66 -20.47 -0.87
N LEU A 270 -19.57 -21.80 -0.80
CA LEU A 270 -19.22 -22.64 -1.94
C LEU A 270 -20.36 -23.62 -2.27
N THR A 271 -20.54 -23.89 -3.56
CA THR A 271 -21.30 -25.04 -4.06
C THR A 271 -20.36 -25.86 -4.95
N GLY A 272 -19.96 -27.02 -4.48
CA GLY A 272 -18.88 -27.79 -5.08
C GLY A 272 -17.56 -26.97 -5.08
N THR A 273 -16.98 -26.77 -6.25
CA THR A 273 -15.74 -25.99 -6.43
C THR A 273 -15.97 -24.50 -6.72
N ARG A 274 -17.23 -24.03 -6.71
CA ARG A 274 -17.60 -22.69 -7.13
C ARG A 274 -18.03 -21.82 -5.94
N ALA A 275 -17.50 -20.59 -5.88
CA ALA A 275 -18.00 -19.55 -4.98
C ALA A 275 -19.35 -19.05 -5.47
N THR A 276 -20.33 -18.96 -4.55
CA THR A 276 -21.73 -18.60 -4.84
C THR A 276 -22.19 -17.36 -4.06
N GLY A 277 -21.34 -16.82 -3.21
CA GLY A 277 -21.62 -15.65 -2.40
C GLY A 277 -20.81 -15.63 -1.11
N VAL A 278 -21.31 -14.89 -0.14
CA VAL A 278 -20.70 -14.76 1.19
C VAL A 278 -21.75 -14.88 2.28
N ARG A 279 -21.30 -15.23 3.49
CA ARG A 279 -22.07 -15.12 4.72
C ARG A 279 -21.42 -14.08 5.61
N LEU A 280 -22.21 -13.12 6.07
CA LEU A 280 -21.78 -12.12 7.04
C LEU A 280 -21.79 -12.71 8.46
N ALA A 281 -21.14 -12.05 9.39
CA ALA A 281 -21.04 -12.52 10.78
C ALA A 281 -22.38 -12.51 11.53
N ASP A 282 -23.34 -11.70 11.09
CA ASP A 282 -24.73 -11.69 11.61
C ASP A 282 -25.61 -12.82 11.04
N GLY A 283 -25.03 -13.68 10.18
CA GLY A 283 -25.73 -14.78 9.52
C GLY A 283 -26.34 -14.44 8.15
N THR A 284 -26.38 -13.16 7.75
CA THR A 284 -26.92 -12.71 6.46
C THR A 284 -26.16 -13.37 5.31
N ARG A 285 -26.90 -13.98 4.38
CA ARG A 285 -26.32 -14.58 3.16
C ARG A 285 -26.54 -13.66 1.98
N VAL A 286 -25.47 -13.44 1.21
CA VAL A 286 -25.48 -12.62 0.00
C VAL A 286 -24.98 -13.44 -1.17
N ARG A 287 -25.81 -13.68 -2.15
CA ARG A 287 -25.49 -14.47 -3.35
C ARG A 287 -24.84 -13.61 -4.42
N ALA A 288 -23.78 -14.13 -5.03
CA ALA A 288 -23.15 -13.53 -6.20
C ALA A 288 -22.38 -14.58 -7.01
N PRO A 289 -22.44 -14.56 -8.35
CA PRO A 289 -21.63 -15.45 -9.20
C PRO A 289 -20.15 -15.09 -9.23
N VAL A 290 -19.79 -13.88 -8.81
CA VAL A 290 -18.43 -13.36 -8.70
C VAL A 290 -18.18 -12.94 -7.26
N VAL A 291 -17.19 -13.53 -6.61
CA VAL A 291 -16.71 -13.16 -5.27
C VAL A 291 -15.26 -12.72 -5.40
N VAL A 292 -14.95 -11.51 -4.93
CA VAL A 292 -13.59 -10.97 -4.93
C VAL A 292 -13.13 -10.78 -3.49
N SER A 293 -12.05 -11.43 -3.11
CA SER A 293 -11.46 -11.20 -1.78
C SER A 293 -10.29 -10.21 -1.87
N ALA A 294 -10.47 -9.07 -1.23
CA ALA A 294 -9.45 -8.07 -0.98
C ALA A 294 -9.03 -8.03 0.51
N ALA A 295 -9.39 -9.06 1.26
CA ALA A 295 -9.05 -9.22 2.68
C ALA A 295 -7.64 -9.79 2.91
N GLY A 296 -6.83 -9.86 1.86
CA GLY A 296 -5.52 -10.48 1.85
C GLY A 296 -5.55 -11.99 1.63
N ALA A 297 -4.49 -12.51 1.02
CA ALA A 297 -4.39 -13.92 0.66
C ALA A 297 -4.45 -14.84 1.89
N HIS A 298 -3.74 -14.48 2.96
CA HIS A 298 -3.74 -15.28 4.19
C HIS A 298 -5.14 -15.41 4.78
N HIS A 299 -5.84 -14.29 4.97
CA HIS A 299 -7.20 -14.31 5.53
C HIS A 299 -8.17 -15.04 4.61
N THR A 300 -8.05 -14.86 3.30
CA THR A 300 -8.88 -15.55 2.31
C THR A 300 -8.75 -17.07 2.40
N TYR A 301 -7.52 -17.58 2.39
CA TYR A 301 -7.29 -19.03 2.34
C TYR A 301 -7.35 -19.74 3.69
N ARG A 302 -7.09 -19.02 4.80
CA ARG A 302 -7.03 -19.61 6.15
C ARG A 302 -8.29 -19.39 6.98
N THR A 303 -9.08 -18.34 6.66
CA THR A 303 -10.23 -17.95 7.49
C THR A 303 -11.53 -17.97 6.70
N LEU A 304 -11.57 -17.34 5.52
CA LEU A 304 -12.83 -17.15 4.80
C LEU A 304 -13.27 -18.38 4.00
N LEU A 305 -12.34 -19.19 3.52
CA LEU A 305 -12.67 -20.45 2.86
C LEU A 305 -12.93 -21.55 3.90
N PRO A 306 -13.94 -22.40 3.69
CA PRO A 306 -14.23 -23.49 4.61
C PRO A 306 -13.09 -24.51 4.68
N ALA A 307 -12.78 -24.96 5.89
CA ALA A 307 -11.94 -26.13 6.16
C ALA A 307 -12.77 -27.20 6.89
N PRO A 308 -12.65 -28.49 6.60
CA PRO A 308 -12.22 -29.12 5.35
C PRO A 308 -13.30 -29.02 4.26
N ARG A 309 -12.97 -29.40 2.99
CA ARG A 309 -13.95 -29.41 1.88
C ARG A 309 -15.14 -30.32 2.21
N PRO A 310 -16.35 -29.98 1.73
CA PRO A 310 -17.52 -30.84 1.89
C PRO A 310 -17.24 -32.24 1.36
N PRO A 311 -17.75 -33.30 2.03
CA PRO A 311 -17.68 -34.68 1.54
C PRO A 311 -18.21 -34.80 0.11
N GLY A 312 -17.51 -35.55 -0.75
CA GLY A 312 -17.91 -35.77 -2.15
C GLY A 312 -17.31 -34.83 -3.18
N VAL A 313 -16.51 -33.85 -2.79
CA VAL A 313 -15.66 -33.11 -3.72
C VAL A 313 -14.41 -33.93 -3.98
N PRO A 314 -14.16 -34.39 -5.23
CA PRO A 314 -12.95 -35.16 -5.52
C PRO A 314 -11.71 -34.42 -5.04
N GLU A 315 -10.81 -35.12 -4.38
CA GLU A 315 -9.47 -34.60 -4.17
C GLU A 315 -8.87 -34.36 -5.56
N ARG A 316 -8.92 -33.13 -6.05
CA ARG A 316 -7.95 -32.73 -7.04
C ARG A 316 -6.58 -33.05 -6.43
N PRO A 317 -5.62 -33.62 -7.15
CA PRO A 317 -4.28 -33.80 -6.65
C PRO A 317 -3.88 -32.45 -6.03
N ALA A 318 -3.55 -32.47 -4.75
CA ALA A 318 -3.49 -31.29 -3.90
C ALA A 318 -2.74 -30.18 -4.62
N ALA A 319 -3.47 -29.18 -5.13
CA ALA A 319 -2.83 -27.99 -5.64
C ALA A 319 -1.97 -27.48 -4.47
N PRO A 320 -0.66 -27.26 -4.66
CA PRO A 320 0.20 -26.83 -3.58
C PRO A 320 -0.46 -25.62 -2.89
N ASP A 321 -0.44 -25.63 -1.56
CA ASP A 321 -0.97 -24.51 -0.78
C ASP A 321 -0.41 -23.20 -1.33
N PRO A 322 -1.24 -22.27 -1.82
CA PRO A 322 -0.75 -21.04 -2.42
C PRO A 322 0.10 -20.20 -1.46
N LEU A 323 -0.03 -20.42 -0.15
CA LEU A 323 0.73 -19.73 0.90
C LEU A 323 1.98 -20.47 1.37
N ASP A 324 2.20 -21.70 0.89
CA ASP A 324 3.34 -22.51 1.31
C ASP A 324 4.69 -21.84 1.02
N GLY A 325 5.53 -21.75 2.06
CA GLY A 325 6.83 -21.11 2.02
C GLY A 325 6.80 -19.58 1.85
N MET A 326 5.62 -18.93 1.92
CA MET A 326 5.51 -17.47 1.91
C MET A 326 5.82 -16.90 3.29
N ARG A 327 6.75 -15.94 3.36
CA ARG A 327 7.04 -15.19 4.58
C ARG A 327 6.01 -14.06 4.75
N ARG A 328 5.84 -13.61 6.00
CA ARG A 328 5.15 -12.36 6.31
C ARG A 328 6.15 -11.21 6.26
N GLY A 329 5.69 -10.02 5.90
CA GLY A 329 6.47 -8.80 6.04
C GLY A 329 6.69 -8.44 7.50
N PHE A 330 7.61 -7.53 7.78
CA PHE A 330 7.88 -7.06 9.13
C PHE A 330 6.68 -6.29 9.71
N PRO A 331 6.41 -6.44 11.02
CA PRO A 331 5.46 -5.62 11.73
C PRO A 331 6.05 -4.23 12.01
N PHE A 332 5.18 -3.28 12.36
CA PHE A 332 5.56 -1.90 12.61
C PHE A 332 4.77 -1.31 13.78
N VAL A 333 5.30 -0.25 14.35
CA VAL A 333 4.59 0.66 15.23
C VAL A 333 4.42 2.01 14.54
N VAL A 334 3.36 2.73 14.85
CA VAL A 334 3.14 4.10 14.40
C VAL A 334 2.82 4.98 15.59
N LEU A 335 3.64 5.99 15.85
CA LEU A 335 3.33 7.03 16.81
C LEU A 335 2.57 8.14 16.08
N PHE A 336 1.29 8.27 16.40
CA PHE A 336 0.43 9.34 15.93
C PHE A 336 0.59 10.54 16.85
N LEU A 337 0.84 11.72 16.27
CA LEU A 337 1.15 12.95 16.98
C LEU A 337 0.09 14.00 16.72
N GLY A 338 -0.43 14.63 17.78
CA GLY A 338 -1.21 15.86 17.72
C GLY A 338 -0.36 16.99 18.29
N LEU A 339 -0.15 18.04 17.51
CA LEU A 339 0.70 19.17 17.84
C LEU A 339 -0.12 20.47 17.88
N ASP A 340 0.11 21.31 18.88
CA ASP A 340 -0.44 22.66 18.94
C ASP A 340 0.41 23.61 18.08
N GLY A 341 -0.23 24.29 17.15
CA GLY A 341 0.35 25.20 16.16
C GLY A 341 0.05 24.76 14.73
N ASP A 342 0.09 25.70 13.79
CA ASP A 342 -0.06 25.43 12.37
C ASP A 342 1.20 24.79 11.78
N PRO A 343 1.09 23.96 10.72
CA PRO A 343 2.23 23.28 10.13
C PRO A 343 3.37 24.21 9.71
N ALA A 344 3.03 25.39 9.18
CA ALA A 344 4.03 26.40 8.75
C ALA A 344 4.72 27.05 9.96
N GLU A 345 3.97 27.37 11.03
CA GLU A 345 4.49 27.91 12.29
C GLU A 345 5.51 26.96 12.92
N LEU A 346 5.21 25.67 12.90
CA LEU A 346 6.08 24.64 13.45
C LEU A 346 7.21 24.22 12.51
N GLY A 347 7.29 24.78 11.28
CA GLY A 347 8.28 24.41 10.29
C GLY A 347 8.22 22.93 9.89
N LEU A 348 7.02 22.31 9.89
CA LEU A 348 6.86 20.91 9.54
C LEU A 348 7.10 20.70 8.05
N PRO A 349 7.98 19.75 7.67
CA PRO A 349 8.31 19.53 6.27
C PRO A 349 7.13 18.91 5.50
N ARG A 350 7.00 19.30 4.24
CA ARG A 350 6.07 18.67 3.31
C ARG A 350 6.62 17.34 2.76
N HIS A 351 7.94 17.23 2.61
CA HIS A 351 8.61 15.97 2.27
C HIS A 351 8.62 15.01 3.48
N ASN A 352 8.85 13.74 3.23
CA ASN A 352 9.03 12.78 4.31
C ASN A 352 10.48 12.72 4.75
N LEU A 353 10.70 12.39 6.02
CA LEU A 353 12.02 12.18 6.59
C LEU A 353 12.23 10.67 6.80
N LEU A 354 13.32 10.14 6.24
CA LEU A 354 13.77 8.77 6.49
C LEU A 354 15.04 8.87 7.34
N VAL A 355 15.02 8.31 8.54
CA VAL A 355 16.09 8.46 9.53
C VAL A 355 16.65 7.10 9.88
N THR A 356 17.97 6.91 9.73
CA THR A 356 18.69 5.71 10.17
C THR A 356 20.02 6.10 10.84
N ASP A 357 20.58 5.16 11.63
CA ASP A 357 21.88 5.32 12.27
C ASP A 357 23.06 5.01 11.32
N GLY A 358 22.81 4.93 10.00
CA GLY A 358 23.82 4.72 8.96
C GLY A 358 23.62 3.44 8.17
N ASP A 359 23.29 2.32 8.79
CA ASP A 359 22.95 1.08 8.09
C ASP A 359 21.43 0.89 8.05
N CYS A 360 20.86 0.98 6.85
CA CYS A 360 19.41 0.80 6.65
C CYS A 360 18.94 -0.64 6.88
N ASP A 361 19.83 -1.61 6.85
CA ASP A 361 19.51 -3.03 7.07
C ASP A 361 19.73 -3.48 8.53
N ALA A 362 20.41 -2.71 9.35
CA ALA A 362 20.75 -3.06 10.74
C ALA A 362 19.54 -3.50 11.56
N PHE A 363 18.39 -2.86 11.36
CA PHE A 363 17.15 -3.28 11.99
C PHE A 363 16.72 -4.69 11.53
N PHE A 364 16.69 -4.93 10.20
CA PHE A 364 16.18 -6.18 9.62
C PHE A 364 17.13 -7.35 9.84
N ASP A 365 18.43 -7.09 9.93
CA ASP A 365 19.48 -8.10 10.22
C ASP A 365 19.64 -8.38 11.72
N GLY A 366 19.00 -7.57 12.57
CA GLY A 366 19.03 -7.78 14.01
C GLY A 366 20.21 -7.15 14.74
N THR A 367 21.01 -6.33 14.07
CA THR A 367 22.17 -5.62 14.64
C THR A 367 21.82 -4.22 15.14
N GLY A 368 20.73 -3.61 14.67
CA GLY A 368 20.28 -2.28 15.06
C GLY A 368 19.42 -2.25 16.32
N GLY A 369 19.24 -1.07 16.87
CA GLY A 369 18.32 -0.79 17.98
C GLY A 369 16.85 -1.02 17.63
N ARG A 370 15.96 -0.88 18.62
CA ARG A 370 14.50 -1.09 18.44
C ARG A 370 13.87 -0.11 17.45
N THR A 371 14.46 1.05 17.27
CA THR A 371 13.97 2.14 16.41
C THR A 371 15.04 2.66 15.45
N SER A 372 15.97 1.81 15.01
CA SER A 372 17.11 2.19 14.16
C SER A 372 16.73 2.64 12.75
N GLY A 373 15.51 2.38 12.30
CA GLY A 373 14.98 2.87 11.02
C GLY A 373 13.60 3.47 11.19
N CYS A 374 13.45 4.79 10.98
CA CYS A 374 12.20 5.51 11.16
C CYS A 374 11.82 6.31 9.92
N PHE A 375 10.52 6.45 9.73
CA PHE A 375 9.90 7.26 8.70
C PHE A 375 8.96 8.26 9.35
N LEU A 376 9.21 9.56 9.15
CA LEU A 376 8.39 10.64 9.69
C LEU A 376 7.61 11.31 8.55
N SER A 377 6.34 11.55 8.78
CA SER A 377 5.42 12.16 7.82
C SER A 377 4.48 13.13 8.49
N PHE A 378 4.24 14.27 7.86
CA PHE A 378 3.33 15.31 8.32
C PHE A 378 2.26 15.54 7.25
N SER A 379 1.20 14.75 7.29
CA SER A 379 0.09 14.80 6.35
C SER A 379 -0.58 16.18 6.33
N CYS A 380 -0.64 16.84 7.47
CA CYS A 380 -1.16 18.20 7.63
C CYS A 380 -0.39 19.27 6.82
N ALA A 381 0.93 19.09 6.63
CA ALA A 381 1.75 20.01 5.85
C ALA A 381 1.59 19.80 4.32
N LYS A 382 1.09 18.64 3.90
CA LYS A 382 0.91 18.25 2.49
C LYS A 382 -0.47 18.62 1.94
N ASP A 383 -1.49 18.59 2.79
CA ASP A 383 -2.87 18.90 2.40
C ASP A 383 -3.12 20.40 2.40
N PRO A 384 -3.32 21.03 1.21
CA PRO A 384 -3.55 22.48 1.15
C PRO A 384 -4.85 22.94 1.84
N THR A 385 -5.74 22.01 2.19
CA THR A 385 -6.99 22.34 2.89
C THR A 385 -6.88 22.19 4.41
N TRP A 386 -5.72 21.78 4.93
CA TRP A 386 -5.56 21.41 6.34
C TRP A 386 -5.85 22.57 7.30
N THR A 387 -5.14 23.69 7.18
CA THR A 387 -5.27 24.84 8.09
C THR A 387 -6.69 25.40 8.11
N GLY A 388 -7.39 25.38 6.97
CA GLY A 388 -8.81 25.77 6.92
C GLY A 388 -9.75 24.78 7.64
N ARG A 389 -9.34 23.49 7.79
CA ARG A 389 -10.11 22.46 8.50
C ARG A 389 -9.75 22.39 9.99
N TYR A 390 -8.50 22.64 10.33
CA TYR A 390 -7.90 22.45 11.65
C TYR A 390 -6.95 23.61 12.00
N PRO A 391 -7.46 24.85 12.15
CA PRO A 391 -6.61 26.00 12.49
C PRO A 391 -5.92 25.79 13.83
N GLY A 392 -4.64 26.16 13.92
CA GLY A 392 -3.80 26.04 15.11
C GLY A 392 -3.47 24.59 15.51
N ARG A 393 -3.62 23.61 14.62
CA ARG A 393 -3.36 22.21 14.92
C ARG A 393 -2.61 21.53 13.79
N SER A 394 -1.66 20.69 14.17
CA SER A 394 -0.91 19.85 13.25
C SER A 394 -0.94 18.39 13.65
N THR A 395 -0.74 17.49 12.70
CA THR A 395 -0.60 16.05 12.94
C THR A 395 0.63 15.50 12.25
N GLY A 396 1.17 14.44 12.82
CA GLY A 396 2.27 13.70 12.22
C GLY A 396 2.24 12.24 12.60
N GLU A 397 2.93 11.44 11.85
CA GLU A 397 3.12 10.01 12.06
C GLU A 397 4.61 9.68 12.07
N ILE A 398 5.06 8.91 13.07
CA ILE A 398 6.39 8.30 13.07
C ILE A 398 6.20 6.80 12.99
N LEU A 399 6.58 6.22 11.87
CA LEU A 399 6.56 4.79 11.64
C LEU A 399 7.95 4.22 11.91
N ALA A 400 8.00 3.15 12.72
CA ALA A 400 9.20 2.36 12.96
C ALA A 400 8.87 0.87 12.84
N TYR A 401 9.77 0.11 12.22
CA TYR A 401 9.63 -1.34 12.20
C TYR A 401 10.03 -1.93 13.54
N VAL A 402 9.38 -3.04 13.91
CA VAL A 402 9.66 -3.75 15.17
C VAL A 402 9.84 -5.23 14.90
N ARG A 403 10.67 -5.88 15.71
CA ARG A 403 10.86 -7.33 15.61
C ARG A 403 9.60 -8.04 16.09
N PRO A 404 9.15 -9.10 15.39
CA PRO A 404 7.94 -9.84 15.76
C PRO A 404 7.96 -10.32 17.21
N GLU A 405 9.14 -10.74 17.71
CA GLU A 405 9.34 -11.29 19.04
C GLU A 405 8.97 -10.30 20.15
N LEU A 406 9.10 -8.99 19.90
CA LEU A 406 8.80 -7.94 20.88
C LEU A 406 7.33 -7.93 21.29
N PHE A 407 6.44 -8.29 20.37
CA PHE A 407 4.99 -8.32 20.61
C PHE A 407 4.42 -9.75 20.72
N ALA A 408 5.23 -10.78 20.50
CA ALA A 408 4.83 -12.18 20.58
C ALA A 408 4.14 -12.55 21.92
N PRO A 409 4.63 -12.09 23.09
CA PRO A 409 4.00 -12.42 24.38
C PRO A 409 2.56 -11.91 24.50
N PHE A 410 2.17 -10.92 23.72
CA PHE A 410 0.87 -10.25 23.82
C PHE A 410 -0.14 -10.72 22.75
N HIS A 411 0.24 -11.65 21.85
CA HIS A 411 -0.69 -12.21 20.87
C HIS A 411 -1.86 -12.93 21.56
N GLY A 412 -3.05 -12.80 20.96
CA GLY A 412 -4.29 -13.34 21.52
C GLY A 412 -4.92 -12.48 22.63
N SER A 413 -4.23 -11.44 23.12
CA SER A 413 -4.79 -10.54 24.12
C SER A 413 -5.91 -9.68 23.52
N ARG A 414 -7.00 -9.50 24.28
CA ARG A 414 -8.15 -8.73 23.84
C ARG A 414 -7.82 -7.25 23.70
N HIS A 415 -8.21 -6.64 22.59
CA HIS A 415 -8.06 -5.20 22.39
C HIS A 415 -8.68 -4.39 23.55
N ARG A 416 -7.96 -3.39 24.06
CA ARG A 416 -8.27 -2.55 25.26
C ARG A 416 -8.26 -3.28 26.61
N HIS A 417 -7.89 -4.55 26.68
CA HIS A 417 -7.77 -5.33 27.92
C HIS A 417 -6.39 -5.99 28.04
N ARG A 418 -5.35 -5.28 27.61
CA ARG A 418 -3.96 -5.74 27.68
C ARG A 418 -3.34 -5.37 29.01
N ASP A 419 -2.34 -6.15 29.44
CA ASP A 419 -1.69 -6.04 30.75
C ASP A 419 -0.74 -4.83 30.86
N GLN A 420 -0.20 -4.64 32.06
CA GLN A 420 0.73 -3.56 32.37
C GLN A 420 2.05 -3.68 31.61
N ALA A 421 2.54 -4.90 31.34
CA ALA A 421 3.77 -5.10 30.58
C ALA A 421 3.63 -4.57 29.13
N TYR A 422 2.49 -4.82 28.49
CA TYR A 422 2.19 -4.23 27.18
C TYR A 422 2.10 -2.70 27.22
N LEU A 423 1.49 -2.14 28.27
CA LEU A 423 1.36 -0.68 28.41
C LEU A 423 2.73 -0.03 28.68
N ALA A 424 3.60 -0.67 29.47
CA ALA A 424 4.96 -0.23 29.70
C ALA A 424 5.79 -0.23 28.41
N LEU A 425 5.75 -1.31 27.63
CA LEU A 425 6.42 -1.38 26.32
C LEU A 425 5.95 -0.26 25.37
N LYS A 426 4.64 0.02 25.35
CA LYS A 426 4.10 1.14 24.54
C LYS A 426 4.66 2.49 25.01
N ALA A 427 4.74 2.72 26.30
CA ALA A 427 5.27 3.95 26.87
C ALA A 427 6.76 4.13 26.52
N GLU A 428 7.58 3.09 26.66
CA GLU A 428 8.99 3.10 26.29
C GLU A 428 9.19 3.44 24.81
N LEU A 429 8.53 2.72 23.90
CA LEU A 429 8.62 2.96 22.46
C LEU A 429 8.11 4.36 22.09
N SER A 430 7.06 4.85 22.75
CA SER A 430 6.57 6.21 22.53
C SER A 430 7.60 7.26 22.95
N ALA A 431 8.28 7.06 24.08
CA ALA A 431 9.33 7.96 24.55
C ALA A 431 10.52 7.99 23.58
N GLU A 432 11.01 6.84 23.13
CA GLU A 432 12.10 6.73 22.14
C GLU A 432 11.76 7.50 20.84
N LEU A 433 10.52 7.35 20.32
CA LEU A 433 10.08 8.01 19.10
C LEU A 433 9.84 9.51 19.29
N LEU A 434 9.40 9.96 20.46
CA LEU A 434 9.32 11.38 20.81
C LEU A 434 10.69 12.03 20.91
N ASP A 435 11.66 11.35 21.52
CA ASP A 435 13.04 11.82 21.56
C ASP A 435 13.65 11.93 20.16
N LEU A 436 13.38 10.96 19.28
CA LEU A 436 13.75 11.05 17.87
C LEU A 436 13.13 12.29 17.21
N LEU A 437 11.82 12.49 17.38
CA LEU A 437 11.12 13.67 16.84
C LEU A 437 11.81 14.96 17.27
N HIS A 438 12.07 15.12 18.57
CA HIS A 438 12.65 16.33 19.13
C HIS A 438 14.12 16.55 18.75
N ARG A 439 14.85 15.49 18.41
CA ARG A 439 16.19 15.63 17.79
C ARG A 439 16.10 16.06 16.34
N GLN A 440 15.17 15.48 15.59
CA GLN A 440 15.01 15.75 14.15
C GLN A 440 14.33 17.09 13.86
N LEU A 441 13.38 17.50 14.69
CA LEU A 441 12.56 18.70 14.58
C LEU A 441 12.43 19.39 15.95
N PRO A 442 13.44 20.18 16.38
CA PRO A 442 13.44 20.82 17.70
C PRO A 442 12.26 21.77 17.95
N SER A 443 11.67 22.34 16.89
CA SER A 443 10.47 23.20 16.97
C SER A 443 9.23 22.50 17.55
N THR A 444 9.23 21.17 17.59
CA THR A 444 8.13 20.37 18.15
C THR A 444 8.20 20.23 19.68
N ARG A 445 9.30 20.66 20.32
CA ARG A 445 9.45 20.62 21.79
C ARG A 445 8.39 21.48 22.45
N GLY A 446 7.68 20.89 23.43
CA GLY A 446 6.58 21.56 24.15
C GLY A 446 5.31 21.77 23.32
N ARG A 447 5.25 21.26 22.08
CA ARG A 447 4.08 21.39 21.19
C ARG A 447 3.27 20.10 21.04
N VAL A 448 3.77 18.96 21.53
CA VAL A 448 3.06 17.68 21.50
C VAL A 448 1.94 17.71 22.55
N ALA A 449 0.71 17.95 22.13
CA ALA A 449 -0.48 17.98 22.98
C ALA A 449 -1.13 16.60 23.12
N TYR A 450 -0.92 15.73 22.16
CA TYR A 450 -1.44 14.35 22.16
C TYR A 450 -0.52 13.41 21.40
N HIS A 451 -0.37 12.19 21.90
CA HIS A 451 0.24 11.10 21.14
C HIS A 451 -0.42 9.77 21.45
N GLU A 452 -0.37 8.85 20.50
CA GLU A 452 -0.86 7.47 20.65
C GLU A 452 -0.04 6.53 19.78
N LEU A 453 0.48 5.44 20.39
CA LEU A 453 1.21 4.41 19.64
C LEU A 453 0.26 3.32 19.15
N GLY A 454 0.11 3.19 17.83
CA GLY A 454 -0.40 1.99 17.16
C GLY A 454 0.68 0.90 17.16
N THR A 455 0.29 -0.36 17.41
CA THR A 455 1.22 -1.50 17.50
C THR A 455 0.83 -2.57 16.48
N PRO A 456 1.65 -3.62 16.25
CA PRO A 456 1.28 -4.76 15.43
C PRO A 456 -0.08 -5.36 15.82
N LEU A 457 -0.37 -5.45 17.11
CA LEU A 457 -1.68 -5.93 17.60
C LEU A 457 -2.85 -4.97 17.31
N THR A 458 -2.57 -3.68 17.11
CA THR A 458 -3.57 -2.71 16.63
C THR A 458 -3.88 -2.96 15.16
N ALA A 459 -2.84 -3.16 14.33
CA ALA A 459 -2.98 -3.50 12.93
C ALA A 459 -3.67 -4.86 12.74
N GLU A 460 -3.32 -5.86 13.55
CA GLU A 460 -3.99 -7.17 13.55
C GLU A 460 -5.48 -7.04 13.85
N HIS A 461 -5.86 -6.26 14.86
CA HIS A 461 -7.25 -6.07 15.25
C HIS A 461 -8.08 -5.34 14.18
N PHE A 462 -7.55 -4.26 13.61
CA PHE A 462 -8.31 -3.40 12.68
C PHE A 462 -8.17 -3.81 11.21
N ALA A 463 -7.01 -4.28 10.79
CA ALA A 463 -6.74 -4.66 9.40
C ALA A 463 -6.84 -6.17 9.14
N GLY A 464 -6.90 -6.99 10.19
CA GLY A 464 -7.01 -8.46 10.08
C GLY A 464 -5.74 -9.15 9.59
N TRP A 465 -4.57 -8.48 9.65
CA TRP A 465 -3.30 -9.07 9.24
C TRP A 465 -2.62 -9.76 10.42
N PRO A 466 -2.46 -11.08 10.41
CA PRO A 466 -1.78 -11.79 11.48
C PRO A 466 -0.34 -11.31 11.67
N GLY A 467 0.01 -10.93 12.90
CA GLY A 467 1.31 -10.38 13.23
C GLY A 467 1.52 -8.92 12.85
N GLY A 468 0.48 -8.21 12.37
CA GLY A 468 0.51 -6.76 12.15
C GLY A 468 1.45 -6.28 11.04
N SER A 469 1.72 -7.10 10.02
CA SER A 469 2.54 -6.71 8.87
C SER A 469 1.89 -5.59 8.06
N LEU A 470 2.67 -4.57 7.67
CA LEU A 470 2.20 -3.43 6.87
C LEU A 470 1.81 -3.85 5.45
N TYR A 471 2.66 -4.65 4.80
CA TYR A 471 2.51 -5.04 3.39
C TYR A 471 2.03 -6.49 3.20
N GLY A 472 1.53 -7.12 4.25
CA GLY A 472 1.04 -8.48 4.19
C GLY A 472 2.14 -9.52 3.99
N LEU A 473 2.13 -10.21 2.87
CA LEU A 473 3.16 -11.20 2.52
C LEU A 473 4.43 -10.50 2.00
N ALA A 474 5.59 -10.97 2.43
CA ALA A 474 6.89 -10.46 1.99
C ALA A 474 7.07 -10.57 0.48
N LYS A 475 7.70 -9.57 -0.11
CA LYS A 475 8.00 -9.47 -1.54
C LYS A 475 9.50 -9.61 -1.78
N ASP A 476 10.07 -10.69 -1.27
CA ASP A 476 11.50 -10.98 -1.35
C ASP A 476 11.90 -11.73 -2.65
N VAL A 477 13.19 -11.90 -2.85
CA VAL A 477 13.75 -12.63 -4.01
C VAL A 477 13.18 -14.04 -4.16
N THR A 478 12.84 -14.72 -3.04
CA THR A 478 12.26 -16.07 -3.07
C THR A 478 10.81 -16.07 -3.53
N ALA A 479 10.10 -14.93 -3.35
CA ALA A 479 8.73 -14.77 -3.81
C ALA A 479 8.66 -14.61 -5.33
N PHE A 480 9.63 -13.93 -5.94
CA PHE A 480 9.62 -13.66 -7.40
C PHE A 480 10.45 -14.66 -8.24
N GLY A 481 11.33 -15.44 -7.62
CA GLY A 481 12.23 -16.35 -8.32
C GLY A 481 13.32 -15.60 -9.10
N ASP A 482 13.88 -16.23 -10.13
CA ASP A 482 14.95 -15.67 -10.97
C ASP A 482 14.45 -14.81 -12.14
N GLY A 483 13.15 -14.53 -12.21
CA GLY A 483 12.50 -13.82 -13.32
C GLY A 483 12.22 -14.66 -14.56
N ARG A 484 12.87 -15.81 -14.73
CA ARG A 484 12.65 -16.76 -15.83
C ARG A 484 11.69 -17.87 -15.41
N THR A 485 11.90 -18.42 -14.22
CA THR A 485 11.02 -19.40 -13.60
C THR A 485 9.99 -18.71 -12.69
N PRO A 486 8.76 -19.24 -12.62
CA PRO A 486 7.74 -18.71 -11.70
C PRO A 486 8.20 -18.80 -10.23
N GLY A 487 8.13 -17.68 -9.50
CA GLY A 487 8.36 -17.64 -8.07
C GLY A 487 7.12 -18.05 -7.26
N ARG A 488 7.26 -18.08 -5.93
CA ARG A 488 6.15 -18.40 -5.01
C ARG A 488 4.96 -17.43 -5.15
N ALA A 489 5.23 -16.14 -5.33
CA ALA A 489 4.18 -15.14 -5.55
C ALA A 489 3.38 -15.37 -6.83
N ASP A 490 3.87 -16.15 -7.79
CA ASP A 490 3.09 -16.51 -8.99
C ASP A 490 1.90 -17.45 -8.69
N ARG A 491 1.84 -18.02 -7.48
CA ARG A 491 0.68 -18.78 -6.99
C ARG A 491 -0.49 -17.87 -6.59
N LEU A 492 -0.20 -16.61 -6.22
CA LEU A 492 -1.19 -15.63 -5.81
C LEU A 492 -1.67 -14.80 -7.00
N ARG A 493 -2.42 -15.45 -7.87
CA ARG A 493 -3.03 -14.81 -9.04
C ARG A 493 -4.42 -14.27 -8.70
N PRO A 494 -4.87 -13.22 -9.41
CA PRO A 494 -6.25 -12.75 -9.28
C PRO A 494 -7.27 -13.87 -9.47
N ARG A 495 -7.13 -14.72 -10.48
CA ARG A 495 -7.96 -15.92 -10.65
C ARG A 495 -7.46 -17.05 -9.76
N THR A 496 -8.28 -17.47 -8.80
CA THR A 496 -7.94 -18.56 -7.89
C THR A 496 -8.29 -19.94 -8.49
N ALA A 497 -7.96 -21.01 -7.75
CA ALA A 497 -8.38 -22.38 -8.10
C ALA A 497 -9.88 -22.63 -7.81
N VAL A 498 -10.53 -21.75 -7.06
CA VAL A 498 -11.98 -21.81 -6.78
C VAL A 498 -12.71 -21.01 -7.86
N ASP A 499 -13.60 -21.67 -8.60
CA ASP A 499 -14.38 -21.01 -9.64
C ASP A 499 -15.22 -19.87 -9.07
N GLY A 500 -15.22 -18.71 -9.74
CA GLY A 500 -15.97 -17.53 -9.30
C GLY A 500 -15.34 -16.78 -8.12
N LEU A 501 -14.20 -17.25 -7.57
CA LEU A 501 -13.43 -16.55 -6.55
C LEU A 501 -12.17 -15.90 -7.16
N TYR A 502 -11.98 -14.63 -6.82
CA TYR A 502 -10.83 -13.84 -7.27
C TYR A 502 -10.12 -13.20 -6.08
N LEU A 503 -8.79 -13.08 -6.15
CA LEU A 503 -7.98 -12.29 -5.21
C LEU A 503 -7.76 -10.89 -5.76
N SER A 504 -7.76 -9.91 -4.87
CA SER A 504 -7.49 -8.51 -5.18
C SER A 504 -6.51 -7.91 -4.17
N GLY A 505 -5.83 -6.84 -4.58
CA GLY A 505 -4.95 -6.09 -3.70
C GLY A 505 -3.47 -6.46 -3.85
N GLN A 506 -2.68 -5.99 -2.89
CA GLN A 506 -1.21 -6.00 -2.95
C GLN A 506 -0.59 -7.42 -3.01
N ASP A 507 -1.24 -8.44 -2.48
CA ASP A 507 -0.71 -9.82 -2.52
C ASP A 507 -0.63 -10.38 -3.95
N CYS A 508 -1.44 -9.85 -4.87
CA CYS A 508 -1.44 -10.30 -6.26
C CYS A 508 -0.20 -9.85 -7.06
N LEU A 509 0.50 -8.79 -6.64
CA LEU A 509 1.60 -8.23 -7.43
C LEU A 509 2.73 -7.66 -6.57
N ALA A 510 2.51 -6.51 -5.92
CA ALA A 510 3.50 -5.77 -5.17
C ALA A 510 2.86 -5.08 -3.97
N GLY A 511 3.65 -4.68 -2.97
CA GLY A 511 3.18 -3.96 -1.79
C GLY A 511 2.73 -2.51 -2.10
N GLY A 512 2.07 -1.90 -1.12
CA GLY A 512 1.69 -0.49 -1.13
C GLY A 512 0.49 -0.15 -2.02
N PHE A 513 0.24 1.16 -2.13
CA PHE A 513 -0.93 1.68 -2.86
C PHE A 513 -0.92 1.27 -4.34
N LEU A 514 0.22 1.46 -5.04
CA LEU A 514 0.38 1.07 -6.45
C LEU A 514 0.08 -0.42 -6.66
N GLY A 515 0.66 -1.28 -5.83
CA GLY A 515 0.43 -2.73 -5.91
C GLY A 515 -1.02 -3.10 -5.63
N ALA A 516 -1.66 -2.44 -4.66
CA ALA A 516 -3.05 -2.69 -4.30
C ALA A 516 -4.01 -2.31 -5.43
N VAL A 517 -3.88 -1.11 -6.03
CA VAL A 517 -4.77 -0.68 -7.12
C VAL A 517 -4.52 -1.48 -8.40
N THR A 518 -3.27 -1.83 -8.69
CA THR A 518 -2.95 -2.69 -9.83
C THR A 518 -3.53 -4.09 -9.64
N GLY A 519 -3.36 -4.69 -8.45
CA GLY A 519 -3.97 -5.99 -8.12
C GLY A 519 -5.49 -5.95 -8.22
N GLY A 520 -6.12 -4.82 -7.84
CA GLY A 520 -7.55 -4.58 -8.03
C GLY A 520 -7.99 -4.55 -9.49
N LEU A 521 -7.23 -3.86 -10.33
CA LEU A 521 -7.46 -3.81 -11.78
C LEU A 521 -7.34 -5.19 -12.43
N LEU A 522 -6.31 -5.94 -12.06
CA LEU A 522 -6.11 -7.32 -12.55
C LEU A 522 -7.24 -8.26 -12.11
N ALA A 523 -7.73 -8.12 -10.88
CA ALA A 523 -8.86 -8.90 -10.37
C ALA A 523 -10.15 -8.58 -11.14
N ALA A 524 -10.42 -7.30 -11.42
CA ALA A 524 -11.55 -6.89 -12.26
C ALA A 524 -11.45 -7.46 -13.67
N HIS A 525 -10.26 -7.40 -14.29
CA HIS A 525 -10.02 -8.02 -15.59
C HIS A 525 -10.36 -9.50 -15.60
N GLU A 526 -9.91 -10.26 -14.60
CA GLU A 526 -10.16 -11.70 -14.53
C GLU A 526 -11.63 -12.05 -14.26
N ALA A 527 -12.33 -11.21 -13.50
CA ALA A 527 -13.74 -11.40 -13.15
C ALA A 527 -14.71 -11.04 -14.31
N LEU A 528 -14.27 -10.26 -15.28
CA LEU A 528 -15.07 -9.83 -16.43
C LEU A 528 -15.06 -10.84 -17.57
N ASP A 529 -16.14 -10.89 -18.36
CA ASP A 529 -16.21 -11.54 -19.65
C ASP A 529 -15.37 -10.80 -20.71
N ARG A 530 -15.26 -11.38 -21.92
CA ARG A 530 -14.45 -10.80 -23.00
C ARG A 530 -14.85 -9.36 -23.34
N THR A 531 -16.13 -9.09 -23.41
CA THR A 531 -16.67 -7.76 -23.74
C THR A 531 -16.36 -6.76 -22.63
N GLY A 532 -16.58 -7.13 -21.38
CA GLY A 532 -16.26 -6.31 -20.21
C GLY A 532 -14.76 -6.00 -20.12
N ARG A 533 -13.89 -6.97 -20.39
CA ARG A 533 -12.43 -6.75 -20.49
C ARG A 533 -12.08 -5.71 -21.56
N ALA A 534 -12.61 -5.88 -22.77
CA ALA A 534 -12.37 -4.94 -23.85
C ALA A 534 -12.82 -3.52 -23.48
N ARG A 535 -14.02 -3.36 -22.90
CA ARG A 535 -14.53 -2.06 -22.44
C ARG A 535 -13.67 -1.46 -21.31
N LEU A 536 -13.21 -2.26 -20.36
CA LEU A 536 -12.33 -1.82 -19.27
C LEU A 536 -11.04 -1.20 -19.82
N TRP A 537 -10.33 -1.91 -20.71
CA TRP A 537 -9.09 -1.41 -21.28
C TRP A 537 -9.30 -0.23 -22.23
N THR A 538 -10.35 -0.25 -23.05
CA THR A 538 -10.73 0.89 -23.90
C THR A 538 -11.05 2.12 -23.05
N GLY A 539 -11.72 1.96 -21.92
CA GLY A 539 -12.00 3.03 -20.98
C GLY A 539 -10.72 3.65 -20.39
N LEU A 540 -9.77 2.82 -19.99
CA LEU A 540 -8.46 3.28 -19.50
C LEU A 540 -7.64 3.98 -20.59
N LEU A 541 -7.62 3.44 -21.80
CA LEU A 541 -6.92 4.06 -22.93
C LEU A 541 -7.53 5.42 -23.28
N ARG A 542 -8.87 5.55 -23.29
CA ARG A 542 -9.56 6.82 -23.47
C ARG A 542 -9.22 7.82 -22.36
N GLN A 543 -9.12 7.35 -21.12
CA GLN A 543 -8.70 8.20 -20.00
C GLN A 543 -7.26 8.70 -20.18
N ALA A 544 -6.34 7.82 -20.60
CA ALA A 544 -4.95 8.18 -20.88
C ALA A 544 -4.81 9.20 -22.04
N ALA A 545 -5.71 9.15 -23.02
CA ALA A 545 -5.73 10.07 -24.15
C ALA A 545 -6.34 11.46 -23.84
N ARG A 546 -7.04 11.61 -22.68
CA ARG A 546 -7.61 12.91 -22.30
C ARG A 546 -6.50 13.93 -22.03
N PRO A 547 -6.68 15.20 -22.44
CA PRO A 547 -5.75 16.25 -22.03
C PRO A 547 -5.75 16.34 -20.50
N PRO A 548 -4.58 16.57 -19.89
CA PRO A 548 -4.51 16.79 -18.44
C PRO A 548 -5.38 18.00 -18.08
N ALA A 549 -6.08 17.92 -16.94
CA ALA A 549 -6.76 19.09 -16.40
C ALA A 549 -5.71 20.21 -16.20
N PRO A 550 -6.05 21.47 -16.52
CA PRO A 550 -5.13 22.57 -16.29
C PRO A 550 -4.70 22.58 -14.81
N PRO A 551 -3.43 22.89 -14.51
CA PRO A 551 -3.02 23.06 -13.12
C PRO A 551 -3.92 24.15 -12.49
N GLU A 552 -4.55 23.82 -11.36
CA GLU A 552 -5.25 24.86 -10.59
C GLU A 552 -4.21 25.92 -10.21
N ALA A 553 -4.48 27.15 -10.56
CA ALA A 553 -3.69 28.27 -10.10
C ALA A 553 -3.60 28.21 -8.57
N PRO A 554 -2.43 28.43 -7.95
CA PRO A 554 -2.34 28.54 -6.51
C PRO A 554 -3.39 29.58 -6.09
N SER A 555 -4.29 29.20 -5.20
CA SER A 555 -5.29 30.10 -4.64
C SER A 555 -4.53 31.21 -3.91
N GLY A 556 -4.11 32.21 -4.67
CA GLY A 556 -3.61 33.46 -4.16
C GLY A 556 -4.76 34.21 -3.51
N ARG A 557 -4.83 34.15 -2.20
CA ARG A 557 -5.31 35.25 -1.40
C ARG A 557 -4.18 35.54 -0.40
N ALA A 558 -3.65 36.75 -0.60
CA ALA A 558 -2.75 37.45 0.31
C ALA A 558 -3.32 37.49 1.74
#